data_7aa083e08fbdf8863ab1a0a10c344f82
#
_entry.id   7aa083e08fbdf8863ab1a0a10c344f82
#
_cell.length_a   1.000
_cell.length_b   1.000
_cell.length_c   1.000
_cell.angle_alpha   90.00
_cell.angle_beta   90.00
_cell.angle_gamma   90.00
#
_symmetry.space_group_name_H-M   'P 1'
#
loop_
_entity.id
_entity.type
_entity.pdbx_description
1 polymer ?
#
loop_
_entity_poly.entity_id
_entity_poly.type
_entity_poly.pdbx_seq_one_letter_code
_entity_poly.pdbx_strand_id
1 'polypeptide(L)'
;MDFIDQLKQFAKRVGTLKDSIQTEEATKTAIIMPFFSMLGYDVFNPQEFVPEYTADVGIKKGEKVDYAIMKDDTPVILIECKSISENLERHDSQLFRYFGTTDAKFAILTNGLIYRFFTDLDNPNKMDSDPFLSINILDIRENQVRELKKFCKSEFDIDSIFSTASELKYVHEFKNQFAEQVENPSDELTRLFLQGCYTGQKTQAVIEKFRPLLKKALNDYISETMNDKIKNALGGSGGSVSVSEKPTAEPVSTEKDADVSDSNESKIVTTEEELEAYFIIKNLLKDVVDLQDITYKDTESYINKIGRAHV
;
A
#
# COMPACT_ATOMS: atom_id res chain seq x y z
N MET A 1 1.26 -6.79 25.81
CA MET A 1 1.12 -7.20 24.40
C MET A 1 1.38 -5.94 23.58
N ASP A 2 2.26 -6.00 22.59
CA ASP A 2 2.54 -4.83 21.75
C ASP A 2 1.31 -4.54 20.84
N PHE A 3 1.17 -3.27 20.40
CA PHE A 3 0.05 -2.84 19.56
C PHE A 3 -0.04 -3.64 18.25
N ILE A 4 1.09 -3.97 17.66
CA ILE A 4 1.16 -4.80 16.45
C ILE A 4 0.56 -6.20 16.70
N ASP A 5 0.83 -6.81 17.83
CA ASP A 5 0.28 -8.13 18.18
C ASP A 5 -1.23 -8.08 18.42
N GLN A 6 -1.71 -7.01 19.07
CA GLN A 6 -3.15 -6.78 19.28
C GLN A 6 -3.87 -6.64 17.94
N LEU A 7 -3.28 -5.86 17.03
CA LEU A 7 -3.83 -5.62 15.69
C LEU A 7 -3.87 -6.91 14.84
N LYS A 8 -2.80 -7.71 14.87
CA LYS A 8 -2.76 -9.03 14.19
C LYS A 8 -3.83 -9.98 14.76
N GLN A 9 -4.00 -9.99 16.08
CA GLN A 9 -5.03 -10.80 16.73
C GLN A 9 -6.43 -10.33 16.36
N PHE A 10 -6.64 -9.00 16.31
CA PHE A 10 -7.88 -8.41 15.84
C PHE A 10 -8.15 -8.75 14.37
N ALA A 11 -7.17 -8.62 13.47
CA ALA A 11 -7.28 -9.00 12.06
C ALA A 11 -7.69 -10.47 11.88
N LYS A 12 -7.07 -11.38 12.64
CA LYS A 12 -7.44 -12.80 12.64
C LYS A 12 -8.90 -13.02 13.06
N ARG A 13 -9.35 -12.32 14.12
CA ARG A 13 -10.75 -12.36 14.56
C ARG A 13 -11.70 -11.87 13.48
N VAL A 14 -11.41 -10.73 12.84
CA VAL A 14 -12.20 -10.18 11.74
C VAL A 14 -12.28 -11.18 10.58
N GLY A 15 -11.17 -11.78 10.18
CA GLY A 15 -11.12 -12.80 9.14
C GLY A 15 -12.04 -14.00 9.42
N THR A 16 -12.17 -14.40 10.69
CA THR A 16 -13.05 -15.50 11.10
C THR A 16 -14.53 -15.10 11.12
N LEU A 17 -14.85 -13.86 11.46
CA LEU A 17 -16.24 -13.40 11.69
C LEU A 17 -16.90 -12.82 10.44
N LYS A 18 -16.12 -12.29 9.48
CA LYS A 18 -16.61 -11.48 8.35
C LYS A 18 -17.75 -12.15 7.57
N ASP A 19 -17.67 -13.46 7.34
CA ASP A 19 -18.64 -14.20 6.52
C ASP A 19 -19.96 -14.49 7.27
N SER A 20 -19.98 -14.32 8.60
CA SER A 20 -21.16 -14.49 9.46
C SER A 20 -21.88 -13.19 9.78
N ILE A 21 -21.30 -12.03 9.46
CA ILE A 21 -21.86 -10.71 9.72
C ILE A 21 -22.63 -10.24 8.49
N GLN A 22 -23.93 -9.95 8.67
CA GLN A 22 -24.81 -9.59 7.55
C GLN A 22 -25.44 -8.20 7.66
N THR A 23 -25.39 -7.58 8.84
CA THR A 23 -26.04 -6.30 9.09
C THR A 23 -25.04 -5.25 9.56
N GLU A 24 -25.38 -3.99 9.39
CA GLU A 24 -24.59 -2.86 9.89
C GLU A 24 -24.46 -2.91 11.41
N GLU A 25 -25.54 -3.18 12.16
CA GLU A 25 -25.51 -3.28 13.62
C GLU A 25 -24.62 -4.46 14.10
N ALA A 26 -24.63 -5.58 13.39
CA ALA A 26 -23.71 -6.68 13.67
C ALA A 26 -22.26 -6.28 13.38
N THR A 27 -22.00 -5.50 12.31
CA THR A 27 -20.68 -4.96 12.00
C THR A 27 -20.19 -4.01 13.08
N LYS A 28 -21.05 -3.07 13.53
CA LYS A 28 -20.75 -2.14 14.62
C LYS A 28 -20.35 -2.88 15.88
N THR A 29 -21.18 -3.83 16.31
CA THR A 29 -21.00 -4.53 17.59
C THR A 29 -19.85 -5.54 17.57
N ALA A 30 -19.71 -6.33 16.49
CA ALA A 30 -18.74 -7.42 16.43
C ALA A 30 -17.32 -6.98 16.04
N ILE A 31 -17.20 -5.88 15.28
CA ILE A 31 -15.93 -5.43 14.69
C ILE A 31 -15.60 -3.98 15.07
N ILE A 32 -16.48 -3.02 14.80
CA ILE A 32 -16.12 -1.59 14.91
C ILE A 32 -15.89 -1.18 16.35
N MET A 33 -16.81 -1.48 17.26
CA MET A 33 -16.64 -1.19 18.69
C MET A 33 -15.39 -1.91 19.26
N PRO A 34 -15.15 -3.21 19.01
CA PRO A 34 -13.90 -3.86 19.42
C PRO A 34 -12.63 -3.22 18.83
N PHE A 35 -12.68 -2.67 17.62
CA PHE A 35 -11.54 -1.93 17.05
C PHE A 35 -11.21 -0.67 17.87
N PHE A 36 -12.20 0.15 18.18
CA PHE A 36 -11.99 1.35 19.00
C PHE A 36 -11.62 1.01 20.45
N SER A 37 -12.15 -0.08 20.99
CA SER A 37 -11.72 -0.59 22.30
C SER A 37 -10.24 -1.02 22.28
N MET A 38 -9.76 -1.64 21.21
CA MET A 38 -8.34 -1.97 21.02
C MET A 38 -7.47 -0.71 20.93
N LEU A 39 -7.97 0.38 20.35
CA LEU A 39 -7.30 1.69 20.35
C LEU A 39 -7.32 2.37 21.72
N GLY A 40 -7.99 1.79 22.73
CA GLY A 40 -8.01 2.26 24.12
C GLY A 40 -9.19 3.16 24.48
N TYR A 41 -10.18 3.33 23.60
CA TYR A 41 -11.39 4.07 23.91
C TYR A 41 -12.38 3.20 24.70
N ASP A 42 -13.05 3.79 25.68
CA ASP A 42 -14.16 3.14 26.40
C ASP A 42 -15.45 3.27 25.56
N VAL A 43 -15.68 2.28 24.70
CA VAL A 43 -16.83 2.26 23.78
C VAL A 43 -18.19 2.10 24.47
N PHE A 44 -18.21 1.84 25.78
CA PHE A 44 -19.41 1.75 26.59
C PHE A 44 -19.65 3.00 27.46
N ASN A 45 -18.69 3.95 27.44
CA ASN A 45 -18.85 5.23 28.12
C ASN A 45 -19.47 6.27 27.17
N PRO A 46 -20.74 6.66 27.34
CA PRO A 46 -21.41 7.60 26.44
C PRO A 46 -20.91 9.05 26.59
N GLN A 47 -19.99 9.34 27.50
CA GLN A 47 -19.30 10.63 27.58
C GLN A 47 -18.02 10.66 26.72
N GLU A 48 -17.52 9.50 26.35
CA GLU A 48 -16.30 9.37 25.54
C GLU A 48 -16.61 8.90 24.12
N PHE A 49 -17.49 7.90 24.00
CA PHE A 49 -17.88 7.30 22.72
C PHE A 49 -19.39 7.42 22.56
N VAL A 50 -19.83 8.57 21.99
CA VAL A 50 -21.24 8.97 21.90
C VAL A 50 -21.89 8.29 20.72
N PRO A 51 -22.87 7.38 20.93
CA PRO A 51 -23.61 6.78 19.83
C PRO A 51 -24.66 7.76 19.29
N GLU A 52 -24.99 7.61 18.00
CA GLU A 52 -26.03 8.41 17.32
C GLU A 52 -25.83 9.93 17.53
N TYR A 53 -24.60 10.40 17.37
CA TYR A 53 -24.27 11.80 17.63
C TYR A 53 -25.00 12.74 16.69
N THR A 54 -25.59 13.78 17.22
CA THR A 54 -26.33 14.84 16.51
C THR A 54 -25.65 16.18 16.76
N ALA A 55 -25.26 16.88 15.70
CA ALA A 55 -24.76 18.26 15.84
C ALA A 55 -25.94 19.24 16.09
N ASP A 56 -25.67 20.27 16.89
CA ASP A 56 -26.70 21.22 17.30
C ASP A 56 -27.17 22.19 16.21
N VAL A 57 -26.41 22.36 15.13
CA VAL A 57 -26.65 23.41 14.13
C VAL A 57 -26.48 22.88 12.70
N GLY A 58 -27.39 23.27 11.81
CA GLY A 58 -27.20 23.18 10.35
C GLY A 58 -27.57 21.85 9.70
N ILE A 59 -28.08 20.87 10.45
CA ILE A 59 -28.38 19.52 9.97
C ILE A 59 -29.86 19.31 9.75
N LYS A 60 -30.24 18.47 8.78
CA LYS A 60 -31.63 18.06 8.59
C LYS A 60 -32.10 17.33 9.84
N LYS A 61 -33.27 17.68 10.31
CA LYS A 61 -33.88 17.08 11.50
C LYS A 61 -33.92 15.56 11.37
N GLY A 62 -33.20 14.86 12.27
CA GLY A 62 -33.19 13.40 12.35
C GLY A 62 -31.92 12.74 11.67
N GLU A 63 -31.04 13.51 11.06
CA GLU A 63 -29.73 12.94 10.65
C GLU A 63 -28.82 12.81 11.90
N LYS A 64 -27.97 11.77 11.91
CA LYS A 64 -27.03 11.46 13.00
C LYS A 64 -25.81 10.78 12.39
N VAL A 65 -24.62 10.99 12.93
CA VAL A 65 -23.49 10.09 12.67
C VAL A 65 -23.50 8.95 13.69
N ASP A 66 -23.02 7.79 13.29
CA ASP A 66 -23.10 6.60 14.13
C ASP A 66 -22.42 6.76 15.47
N TYR A 67 -21.22 7.34 15.48
CA TYR A 67 -20.49 7.62 16.73
C TYR A 67 -19.68 8.92 16.63
N ALA A 68 -19.46 9.54 17.80
CA ALA A 68 -18.45 10.59 17.98
C ALA A 68 -17.53 10.23 19.14
N ILE A 69 -16.22 10.40 18.97
CA ILE A 69 -15.26 10.36 20.07
C ILE A 69 -15.12 11.77 20.62
N MET A 70 -15.33 11.90 21.93
CA MET A 70 -15.29 13.17 22.64
C MET A 70 -13.96 13.33 23.38
N LYS A 71 -13.45 14.56 23.39
CA LYS A 71 -12.35 15.00 24.25
C LYS A 71 -12.71 16.36 24.83
N ASP A 72 -12.70 16.48 26.15
CA ASP A 72 -13.06 17.72 26.85
C ASP A 72 -14.41 18.28 26.39
N ASP A 73 -15.44 17.42 26.36
CA ASP A 73 -16.80 17.69 25.90
C ASP A 73 -16.94 18.16 24.44
N THR A 74 -15.88 18.05 23.66
CA THR A 74 -15.85 18.43 22.24
C THR A 74 -15.68 17.19 21.36
N PRO A 75 -16.44 17.03 20.25
CA PRO A 75 -16.21 15.93 19.33
C PRO A 75 -14.88 16.14 18.59
N VAL A 76 -14.00 15.15 18.66
CA VAL A 76 -12.68 15.20 17.98
C VAL A 76 -12.62 14.27 16.78
N ILE A 77 -13.38 13.16 16.80
CA ILE A 77 -13.48 12.21 15.70
C ILE A 77 -14.95 11.87 15.47
N LEU A 78 -15.43 12.00 14.24
CA LEU A 78 -16.74 11.48 13.82
C LEU A 78 -16.54 10.14 13.12
N ILE A 79 -17.48 9.21 13.33
CA ILE A 79 -17.39 7.86 12.80
C ILE A 79 -18.73 7.52 12.14
N GLU A 80 -18.66 7.19 10.84
CA GLU A 80 -19.78 6.64 10.08
C GLU A 80 -19.50 5.18 9.75
N CYS A 81 -20.45 4.33 10.03
CA CYS A 81 -20.35 2.89 9.88
C CYS A 81 -21.22 2.41 8.73
N LYS A 82 -20.78 1.34 8.08
CA LYS A 82 -21.54 0.65 7.03
C LYS A 82 -21.50 -0.85 7.29
N SER A 83 -22.42 -1.57 6.67
CA SER A 83 -22.36 -3.02 6.67
C SER A 83 -21.05 -3.52 6.08
N ILE A 84 -20.55 -4.64 6.60
CA ILE A 84 -19.28 -5.24 6.19
C ILE A 84 -19.20 -5.53 4.69
N SER A 85 -20.33 -5.76 4.05
CA SER A 85 -20.43 -6.04 2.61
C SER A 85 -20.51 -4.78 1.72
N GLU A 86 -20.65 -3.60 2.33
CA GLU A 86 -20.82 -2.36 1.56
C GLU A 86 -19.49 -1.78 1.08
N ASN A 87 -19.50 -1.28 -0.17
CA ASN A 87 -18.38 -0.51 -0.71
C ASN A 87 -18.47 0.94 -0.20
N LEU A 88 -17.35 1.44 0.30
CA LEU A 88 -17.27 2.78 0.91
C LEU A 88 -17.10 3.93 -0.08
N GLU A 89 -17.04 3.69 -1.39
CA GLU A 89 -16.74 4.73 -2.40
C GLU A 89 -17.83 5.80 -2.57
N ARG A 90 -19.04 5.57 -2.06
CA ARG A 90 -20.22 6.44 -2.28
C ARG A 90 -20.94 6.86 -1.00
N HIS A 91 -20.36 6.66 0.17
CA HIS A 91 -21.07 6.79 1.46
C HIS A 91 -20.58 7.90 2.38
N ASP A 92 -19.81 8.86 1.87
CA ASP A 92 -19.20 9.94 2.65
C ASP A 92 -20.08 11.18 2.81
N SER A 93 -21.16 11.32 2.06
CA SER A 93 -21.96 12.56 1.98
C SER A 93 -22.58 12.99 3.31
N GLN A 94 -22.94 12.05 4.18
CA GLN A 94 -23.47 12.35 5.51
C GLN A 94 -22.36 12.81 6.45
N LEU A 95 -21.27 12.05 6.50
CA LEU A 95 -20.08 12.35 7.28
C LEU A 95 -19.51 13.73 6.89
N PHE A 96 -19.49 14.04 5.59
CA PHE A 96 -19.05 15.32 5.02
C PHE A 96 -19.85 16.51 5.60
N ARG A 97 -21.20 16.40 5.66
CA ARG A 97 -22.06 17.46 6.20
C ARG A 97 -21.83 17.66 7.69
N TYR A 98 -21.71 16.56 8.45
CA TYR A 98 -21.47 16.62 9.89
C TYR A 98 -20.12 17.20 10.24
N PHE A 99 -19.09 16.85 9.50
CA PHE A 99 -17.76 17.38 9.71
C PHE A 99 -17.74 18.92 9.60
N GLY A 100 -18.42 19.48 8.58
CA GLY A 100 -18.50 20.93 8.39
C GLY A 100 -19.34 21.69 9.41
N THR A 101 -20.11 21.01 10.27
CA THR A 101 -21.00 21.63 11.28
C THR A 101 -20.56 21.35 12.71
N THR A 102 -19.42 20.69 12.90
CA THR A 102 -18.86 20.35 14.21
C THR A 102 -17.42 20.85 14.33
N ASP A 103 -16.88 20.80 15.55
CA ASP A 103 -15.45 21.10 15.81
C ASP A 103 -14.56 19.88 15.60
N ALA A 104 -15.10 18.76 15.12
CA ALA A 104 -14.33 17.56 14.87
C ALA A 104 -13.19 17.81 13.87
N LYS A 105 -12.02 17.27 14.17
CA LYS A 105 -10.81 17.41 13.33
C LYS A 105 -10.55 16.20 12.44
N PHE A 106 -11.16 15.07 12.79
CA PHE A 106 -11.02 13.84 12.03
C PHE A 106 -12.39 13.19 11.81
N ALA A 107 -12.50 12.51 10.68
CA ALA A 107 -13.67 11.69 10.38
C ALA A 107 -13.20 10.30 9.91
N ILE A 108 -13.95 9.27 10.29
CA ILE A 108 -13.65 7.88 9.93
C ILE A 108 -14.89 7.28 9.28
N LEU A 109 -14.75 6.82 8.04
CA LEU A 109 -15.75 6.01 7.35
C LEU A 109 -15.28 4.56 7.35
N THR A 110 -16.12 3.63 7.83
CA THR A 110 -15.71 2.23 7.94
C THR A 110 -16.84 1.25 7.69
N ASN A 111 -16.49 0.09 7.13
CA ASN A 111 -17.33 -1.11 7.09
C ASN A 111 -16.76 -2.25 7.96
N GLY A 112 -15.85 -1.94 8.87
CA GLY A 112 -15.20 -2.91 9.74
C GLY A 112 -14.01 -3.66 9.08
N LEU A 113 -13.95 -3.76 7.75
CA LEU A 113 -12.78 -4.27 7.01
C LEU A 113 -11.85 -3.15 6.59
N ILE A 114 -12.43 -2.07 6.10
CA ILE A 114 -11.72 -0.90 5.61
C ILE A 114 -12.05 0.27 6.54
N TYR A 115 -11.02 1.01 6.93
CA TYR A 115 -11.10 2.24 7.70
C TYR A 115 -10.48 3.36 6.88
N ARG A 116 -11.27 4.38 6.52
CA ARG A 116 -10.85 5.57 5.78
C ARG A 116 -10.86 6.77 6.70
N PHE A 117 -9.72 7.42 6.84
CA PHE A 117 -9.52 8.55 7.74
C PHE A 117 -9.44 9.84 6.94
N PHE A 118 -10.24 10.81 7.32
CA PHE A 118 -10.36 12.11 6.66
C PHE A 118 -10.06 13.26 7.65
N THR A 119 -9.66 14.40 7.12
CA THR A 119 -9.49 15.66 7.83
C THR A 119 -9.76 16.82 6.88
N ASP A 120 -9.41 18.07 7.25
CA ASP A 120 -9.67 19.30 6.52
C ASP A 120 -8.37 20.04 6.11
N LEU A 121 -7.48 19.34 5.38
CA LEU A 121 -6.21 19.91 4.94
C LEU A 121 -6.35 21.02 3.90
N ASP A 122 -7.31 20.88 2.98
CA ASP A 122 -7.48 21.84 1.87
C ASP A 122 -8.21 23.11 2.28
N ASN A 123 -9.26 22.97 3.07
CA ASN A 123 -10.09 24.08 3.50
C ASN A 123 -10.56 23.85 4.94
N PRO A 124 -10.32 24.78 5.87
CA PRO A 124 -10.74 24.63 7.24
C PRO A 124 -12.25 24.31 7.39
N ASN A 125 -12.58 23.37 8.25
CA ASN A 125 -13.93 22.87 8.53
C ASN A 125 -14.66 22.28 7.32
N LYS A 126 -13.92 21.85 6.30
CA LYS A 126 -14.47 21.16 5.15
C LYS A 126 -13.66 19.87 4.92
N MET A 127 -14.27 18.73 5.21
CA MET A 127 -13.65 17.43 5.02
C MET A 127 -13.10 17.28 3.58
N ASP A 128 -11.87 16.83 3.44
CA ASP A 128 -11.26 16.53 2.14
C ASP A 128 -12.02 15.40 1.43
N SER A 129 -12.00 15.40 0.10
CA SER A 129 -12.68 14.36 -0.71
C SER A 129 -12.00 13.01 -0.59
N ASP A 130 -10.69 13.01 -0.41
CA ASP A 130 -9.89 11.80 -0.35
C ASP A 130 -9.37 11.54 1.07
N PRO A 131 -9.38 10.27 1.53
CA PRO A 131 -8.84 9.93 2.83
C PRO A 131 -7.31 10.08 2.82
N PHE A 132 -6.74 10.72 3.84
CA PHE A 132 -5.28 10.78 4.00
C PHE A 132 -4.68 9.44 4.43
N LEU A 133 -5.49 8.55 5.03
CA LEU A 133 -5.09 7.20 5.42
C LEU A 133 -6.24 6.24 5.16
N SER A 134 -5.96 5.14 4.47
CA SER A 134 -6.90 4.04 4.25
C SER A 134 -6.25 2.72 4.66
N ILE A 135 -6.91 1.97 5.53
CA ILE A 135 -6.41 0.73 6.12
C ILE A 135 -7.39 -0.40 5.83
N ASN A 136 -6.87 -1.49 5.25
CA ASN A 136 -7.58 -2.77 5.23
C ASN A 136 -7.06 -3.62 6.40
N ILE A 137 -7.94 -3.97 7.34
CA ILE A 137 -7.57 -4.72 8.55
C ILE A 137 -7.00 -6.10 8.21
N LEU A 138 -7.42 -6.72 7.11
CA LEU A 138 -6.92 -8.04 6.71
C LEU A 138 -5.59 -7.98 5.95
N ASP A 139 -5.17 -6.80 5.48
CA ASP A 139 -3.93 -6.57 4.74
C ASP A 139 -3.26 -5.26 5.18
N ILE A 140 -2.88 -5.20 6.44
CA ILE A 140 -2.29 -3.99 7.03
C ILE A 140 -0.77 -3.99 6.87
N ARG A 141 -0.22 -2.88 6.40
CA ARG A 141 1.22 -2.70 6.18
C ARG A 141 1.88 -2.06 7.41
N GLU A 142 3.16 -2.33 7.65
CA GLU A 142 3.89 -1.81 8.82
C GLU A 142 3.87 -0.27 8.92
N ASN A 143 3.97 0.44 7.80
CA ASN A 143 3.87 1.89 7.79
C ASN A 143 2.48 2.38 8.22
N GLN A 144 1.40 1.68 7.82
CA GLN A 144 0.03 1.99 8.24
C GLN A 144 -0.19 1.72 9.73
N VAL A 145 0.45 0.71 10.30
CA VAL A 145 0.39 0.41 11.75
C VAL A 145 0.91 1.59 12.56
N ARG A 146 2.02 2.21 12.14
CA ARG A 146 2.59 3.38 12.81
C ARG A 146 1.65 4.58 12.79
N GLU A 147 0.98 4.81 11.67
CA GLU A 147 0.02 5.90 11.55
C GLU A 147 -1.26 5.62 12.34
N LEU A 148 -1.76 4.39 12.31
CA LEU A 148 -2.91 3.98 13.12
C LEU A 148 -2.65 4.13 14.62
N LYS A 149 -1.44 3.86 15.08
CA LYS A 149 -1.04 3.98 16.48
C LYS A 149 -1.24 5.38 17.04
N LYS A 150 -1.11 6.42 16.21
CA LYS A 150 -1.37 7.82 16.59
C LYS A 150 -2.85 8.08 16.94
N PHE A 151 -3.75 7.20 16.50
CA PHE A 151 -5.17 7.23 16.86
C PHE A 151 -5.50 6.46 18.15
N CYS A 152 -4.52 5.77 18.76
CA CYS A 152 -4.72 5.24 20.11
C CYS A 152 -4.95 6.36 21.10
N LYS A 153 -5.91 6.19 22.00
CA LYS A 153 -6.26 7.20 23.01
C LYS A 153 -5.06 7.76 23.80
N SER A 154 -4.08 6.90 24.10
CA SER A 154 -2.87 7.27 24.83
C SER A 154 -1.88 8.11 24.02
N GLU A 155 -1.93 8.05 22.69
CA GLU A 155 -1.02 8.74 21.77
C GLU A 155 -1.74 9.80 20.93
N PHE A 156 -3.06 9.99 21.16
CA PHE A 156 -3.88 10.89 20.36
C PHE A 156 -3.50 12.35 20.57
N ASP A 157 -2.89 12.92 19.56
CA ASP A 157 -2.51 14.32 19.48
C ASP A 157 -2.91 14.90 18.10
N ILE A 158 -3.76 15.93 18.14
CA ILE A 158 -4.37 16.51 16.92
C ILE A 158 -3.31 17.10 16.00
N ASP A 159 -2.37 17.85 16.52
CA ASP A 159 -1.36 18.54 15.70
C ASP A 159 -0.40 17.55 15.04
N SER A 160 0.00 16.51 15.78
CA SER A 160 0.83 15.42 15.26
C SER A 160 0.14 14.64 14.14
N ILE A 161 -1.15 14.31 14.32
CA ILE A 161 -1.93 13.60 13.30
C ILE A 161 -2.14 14.50 12.08
N PHE A 162 -2.42 15.79 12.27
CA PHE A 162 -2.63 16.75 11.17
C PHE A 162 -1.38 16.94 10.32
N SER A 163 -0.20 17.07 10.95
CA SER A 163 1.08 17.11 10.27
C SER A 163 1.32 15.85 9.44
N THR A 164 1.05 14.69 10.02
CA THR A 164 1.16 13.39 9.33
C THR A 164 0.19 13.27 8.16
N ALA A 165 -1.06 13.70 8.34
CA ALA A 165 -2.08 13.66 7.29
C ALA A 165 -1.63 14.49 6.08
N SER A 166 -1.07 15.68 6.32
CA SER A 166 -0.49 16.52 5.26
C SER A 166 0.64 15.82 4.52
N GLU A 167 1.59 15.20 5.25
CA GLU A 167 2.68 14.44 4.64
C GLU A 167 2.18 13.26 3.80
N LEU A 168 1.27 12.46 4.34
CA LEU A 168 0.69 11.30 3.65
C LEU A 168 -0.06 11.70 2.38
N LYS A 169 -0.82 12.79 2.42
CA LYS A 169 -1.53 13.34 1.27
C LYS A 169 -0.58 13.70 0.13
N TYR A 170 0.44 14.52 0.41
CA TYR A 170 1.40 14.93 -0.61
C TYR A 170 2.22 13.75 -1.14
N VAL A 171 2.63 12.81 -0.26
CA VAL A 171 3.32 11.59 -0.72
C VAL A 171 2.42 10.75 -1.63
N HIS A 172 1.12 10.65 -1.34
CA HIS A 172 0.16 9.97 -2.21
C HIS A 172 0.01 10.67 -3.56
N GLU A 173 -0.17 11.98 -3.56
CA GLU A 173 -0.28 12.79 -4.79
C GLU A 173 0.99 12.68 -5.65
N PHE A 174 2.16 12.76 -5.04
CA PHE A 174 3.43 12.58 -5.77
C PHE A 174 3.54 11.19 -6.39
N LYS A 175 3.14 10.13 -5.69
CA LYS A 175 3.14 8.77 -6.25
C LYS A 175 2.20 8.65 -7.45
N ASN A 176 1.02 9.27 -7.39
CA ASN A 176 0.09 9.29 -8.51
C ASN A 176 0.67 10.04 -9.72
N GLN A 177 1.29 11.20 -9.48
CA GLN A 177 1.99 11.94 -10.52
C GLN A 177 3.17 11.15 -11.10
N PHE A 178 3.96 10.47 -10.27
CA PHE A 178 5.02 9.60 -10.77
C PHE A 178 4.48 8.47 -11.65
N ALA A 179 3.41 7.81 -11.23
CA ALA A 179 2.78 6.75 -12.02
C ALA A 179 2.30 7.28 -13.38
N GLU A 180 1.67 8.46 -13.41
CA GLU A 180 1.27 9.11 -14.65
C GLU A 180 2.46 9.45 -15.55
N GLN A 181 3.54 9.99 -14.98
CA GLN A 181 4.74 10.34 -15.73
C GLN A 181 5.49 9.12 -16.26
N VAL A 182 5.48 8.01 -15.54
CA VAL A 182 6.06 6.75 -16.02
C VAL A 182 5.24 6.21 -17.20
N GLU A 183 3.91 6.27 -17.11
CA GLU A 183 3.03 5.78 -18.19
C GLU A 183 3.01 6.74 -19.39
N ASN A 184 2.98 8.03 -19.15
CA ASN A 184 2.92 9.05 -20.18
C ASN A 184 3.73 10.31 -19.80
N PRO A 185 5.06 10.32 -20.06
CA PRO A 185 5.92 11.45 -19.72
C PRO A 185 5.43 12.77 -20.34
N SER A 186 5.30 13.79 -19.51
CA SER A 186 4.91 15.14 -19.97
C SER A 186 6.02 15.81 -20.80
N ASP A 187 5.66 16.87 -21.50
CA ASP A 187 6.62 17.69 -22.25
C ASP A 187 7.66 18.32 -21.33
N GLU A 188 7.22 18.77 -20.15
CA GLU A 188 8.07 19.39 -19.13
C GLU A 188 9.09 18.39 -18.60
N LEU A 189 8.65 17.16 -18.24
CA LEU A 189 9.54 16.11 -17.78
C LEU A 189 10.53 15.72 -18.89
N THR A 190 10.03 15.52 -20.10
CA THR A 190 10.89 15.20 -21.26
C THR A 190 11.92 16.30 -21.51
N ARG A 191 11.51 17.57 -21.46
CA ARG A 191 12.40 18.74 -21.61
C ARG A 191 13.45 18.80 -20.51
N LEU A 192 13.07 18.49 -19.27
CA LEU A 192 13.98 18.46 -18.11
C LEU A 192 15.09 17.41 -18.32
N PHE A 193 14.74 16.19 -18.69
CA PHE A 193 15.74 15.15 -18.97
C PHE A 193 16.63 15.48 -20.16
N LEU A 194 16.07 16.09 -21.19
CA LEU A 194 16.87 16.55 -22.36
C LEU A 194 17.87 17.66 -21.99
N GLN A 195 17.70 18.38 -20.88
CA GLN A 195 18.68 19.38 -20.46
C GLN A 195 20.05 18.78 -20.15
N GLY A 196 20.07 17.55 -19.63
CA GLY A 196 21.29 16.86 -19.24
C GLY A 196 21.99 16.11 -20.37
N CYS A 197 21.28 15.77 -21.47
CA CYS A 197 21.82 14.85 -22.48
C CYS A 197 21.71 15.33 -23.94
N TYR A 198 21.01 16.44 -24.22
CA TYR A 198 20.81 16.94 -25.57
C TYR A 198 21.19 18.41 -25.70
N THR A 199 22.16 18.71 -26.56
CA THR A 199 22.73 20.06 -26.76
C THR A 199 21.97 20.93 -27.77
N GLY A 200 21.07 20.33 -28.58
CA GLY A 200 20.28 21.04 -29.59
C GLY A 200 19.08 21.81 -29.02
N GLN A 201 18.40 22.53 -29.90
CA GLN A 201 17.15 23.22 -29.52
C GLN A 201 16.05 22.17 -29.19
N LYS A 202 15.39 22.37 -28.06
CA LYS A 202 14.32 21.48 -27.54
C LYS A 202 12.95 21.91 -28.10
N THR A 203 12.81 21.79 -29.44
CA THR A 203 11.55 22.07 -30.14
C THR A 203 10.50 21.01 -29.83
N GLN A 204 9.22 21.28 -30.11
CA GLN A 204 8.13 20.34 -29.89
C GLN A 204 8.37 19.00 -30.62
N ALA A 205 8.83 19.04 -31.86
CA ALA A 205 9.17 17.85 -32.63
C ALA A 205 10.28 17.01 -31.96
N VAL A 206 11.26 17.67 -31.34
CA VAL A 206 12.32 16.97 -30.57
C VAL A 206 11.73 16.33 -29.32
N ILE A 207 10.88 17.03 -28.58
CA ILE A 207 10.23 16.48 -27.37
C ILE A 207 9.39 15.25 -27.74
N GLU A 208 8.55 15.34 -28.76
CA GLU A 208 7.72 14.21 -29.23
C GLU A 208 8.56 13.00 -29.67
N LYS A 209 9.71 13.23 -30.30
CA LYS A 209 10.64 12.16 -30.68
C LYS A 209 11.27 11.46 -29.46
N PHE A 210 11.61 12.21 -28.41
CA PHE A 210 12.31 11.68 -27.24
C PHE A 210 11.39 11.17 -26.14
N ARG A 211 10.10 11.56 -26.09
CA ARG A 211 9.14 11.11 -25.11
C ARG A 211 9.05 9.57 -25.01
N PRO A 212 8.90 8.81 -26.12
CA PRO A 212 8.87 7.35 -26.03
C PRO A 212 10.19 6.74 -25.54
N LEU A 213 11.32 7.38 -25.83
CA LEU A 213 12.62 6.94 -25.32
C LEU A 213 12.73 7.17 -23.81
N LEU A 214 12.21 8.29 -23.31
CA LEU A 214 12.15 8.57 -21.88
C LEU A 214 11.23 7.57 -21.17
N LYS A 215 10.02 7.30 -21.73
CA LYS A 215 9.10 6.28 -21.21
C LYS A 215 9.82 4.93 -21.08
N LYS A 216 10.51 4.50 -22.14
CA LYS A 216 11.28 3.25 -22.12
C LYS A 216 12.34 3.26 -21.01
N ALA A 217 13.13 4.31 -20.93
CA ALA A 217 14.21 4.42 -19.94
C ALA A 217 13.66 4.38 -18.48
N LEU A 218 12.51 5.02 -18.22
CA LEU A 218 11.86 4.98 -16.89
C LEU A 218 11.41 3.56 -16.53
N ASN A 219 10.78 2.85 -17.47
CA ASN A 219 10.34 1.48 -17.24
C ASN A 219 11.52 0.50 -17.08
N ASP A 220 12.55 0.63 -17.91
CA ASP A 220 13.77 -0.17 -17.81
C ASP A 220 14.44 0.04 -16.44
N TYR A 221 14.61 1.29 -16.01
CA TYR A 221 15.19 1.61 -14.69
C TYR A 221 14.39 1.05 -13.51
N ILE A 222 13.05 1.14 -13.57
CA ILE A 222 12.17 0.57 -12.53
C ILE A 222 12.35 -0.95 -12.48
N SER A 223 12.35 -1.62 -13.65
CA SER A 223 12.52 -3.08 -13.75
C SER A 223 13.88 -3.54 -13.23
N GLU A 224 14.96 -2.86 -13.61
CA GLU A 224 16.31 -3.12 -13.10
C GLU A 224 16.39 -2.95 -11.59
N THR A 225 15.84 -1.85 -11.06
CA THR A 225 15.82 -1.58 -9.61
C THR A 225 15.02 -2.64 -8.83
N MET A 226 13.89 -3.11 -9.39
CA MET A 226 13.10 -4.20 -8.80
C MET A 226 13.89 -5.52 -8.80
N ASN A 227 14.51 -5.86 -9.93
CA ASN A 227 15.31 -7.07 -10.04
C ASN A 227 16.50 -7.07 -9.07
N ASP A 228 17.16 -5.93 -8.89
CA ASP A 228 18.26 -5.81 -7.93
C ASP A 228 17.79 -5.95 -6.48
N LYS A 229 16.63 -5.37 -6.13
CA LYS A 229 16.03 -5.56 -4.81
C LYS A 229 15.65 -7.03 -4.55
N ILE A 230 15.09 -7.70 -5.56
CA ILE A 230 14.74 -9.13 -5.47
C ILE A 230 16.00 -9.98 -5.32
N LYS A 231 17.04 -9.73 -6.12
CA LYS A 231 18.34 -10.43 -6.00
C LYS A 231 18.96 -10.25 -4.61
N ASN A 232 18.94 -9.02 -4.06
CA ASN A 232 19.45 -8.72 -2.74
C ASN A 232 18.62 -9.38 -1.62
N ALA A 233 17.29 -9.44 -1.76
CA ALA A 233 16.43 -10.12 -0.81
C ALA A 233 16.62 -11.65 -0.83
N LEU A 234 16.90 -12.22 -1.99
CA LEU A 234 17.16 -13.66 -2.15
C LEU A 234 18.60 -14.04 -1.80
N GLY A 235 19.57 -13.13 -2.00
CA GLY A 235 20.99 -13.33 -1.69
C GLY A 235 21.36 -13.12 -0.21
N GLY A 236 20.44 -12.62 0.60
CA GLY A 236 20.67 -12.28 2.03
C GLY A 236 20.75 -13.47 2.99
N SER A 237 20.81 -14.73 2.51
CA SER A 237 20.96 -15.93 3.36
C SER A 237 22.37 -16.51 3.36
N GLY A 238 23.41 -15.71 3.08
CA GLY A 238 24.80 -16.18 3.15
C GLY A 238 25.75 -14.98 3.26
N GLY A 239 26.22 -14.72 4.47
CA GLY A 239 27.14 -13.60 4.72
C GLY A 239 28.47 -13.75 4.00
N SER A 240 28.90 -12.68 3.35
CA SER A 240 30.26 -12.15 3.49
C SER A 240 30.38 -10.79 2.77
N VAL A 241 30.93 -9.85 3.50
CA VAL A 241 31.36 -8.52 3.05
C VAL A 241 32.57 -8.71 2.12
N SER A 242 32.56 -8.10 0.94
CA SER A 242 33.80 -7.67 0.31
C SER A 242 33.60 -6.46 -0.60
N VAL A 243 34.33 -5.52 -0.27
CA VAL A 243 34.90 -4.27 -0.77
C VAL A 243 34.93 -4.15 -2.32
N SER A 244 34.57 -2.93 -2.72
CA SER A 244 34.73 -2.32 -4.04
C SER A 244 36.09 -2.52 -4.69
N GLU A 245 36.12 -2.80 -5.98
CA GLU A 245 37.16 -2.28 -6.88
C GLU A 245 36.61 -1.96 -8.27
N LYS A 246 37.10 -0.85 -8.81
CA LYS A 246 36.80 -0.22 -10.10
C LYS A 246 37.47 -0.95 -11.25
N PRO A 247 36.96 -0.88 -12.47
CA PRO A 247 37.56 -1.56 -13.62
C PRO A 247 38.69 -0.77 -14.25
N THR A 248 39.72 -1.45 -14.65
CA THR A 248 40.76 -0.95 -15.60
C THR A 248 40.83 -1.88 -16.81
N ALA A 249 40.94 -1.25 -17.96
CA ALA A 249 40.84 -1.82 -19.28
C ALA A 249 42.07 -2.65 -19.75
N GLU A 250 41.75 -3.67 -20.56
CA GLU A 250 42.41 -4.20 -21.78
C GLU A 250 43.91 -4.54 -21.78
N PRO A 251 44.44 -5.28 -22.81
CA PRO A 251 43.87 -6.19 -23.79
C PRO A 251 44.69 -7.49 -24.10
N VAL A 252 44.07 -8.39 -24.90
CA VAL A 252 44.63 -9.15 -26.09
C VAL A 252 45.45 -10.42 -25.92
N SER A 253 44.96 -11.44 -26.64
CA SER A 253 45.53 -12.48 -27.52
C SER A 253 45.96 -13.81 -26.89
N THR A 254 45.48 -14.80 -27.46
CA THR A 254 45.70 -15.75 -28.54
C THR A 254 45.86 -17.21 -28.12
N GLU A 255 45.02 -17.98 -28.77
CA GLU A 255 45.28 -19.27 -29.45
C GLU A 255 45.52 -20.59 -28.72
N LYS A 256 44.64 -21.53 -29.13
CA LYS A 256 44.80 -22.97 -29.49
C LYS A 256 45.01 -23.96 -28.35
N ASP A 257 44.44 -25.11 -28.38
CA ASP A 257 43.95 -26.09 -29.36
C ASP A 257 43.01 -27.13 -28.71
N ALA A 258 42.09 -27.56 -29.53
CA ALA A 258 41.39 -28.84 -29.63
C ALA A 258 41.46 -29.90 -28.52
N ASP A 259 40.30 -30.40 -28.07
CA ASP A 259 39.95 -31.80 -28.41
C ASP A 259 38.44 -32.05 -28.34
N VAL A 260 37.98 -32.97 -29.16
CA VAL A 260 36.62 -33.32 -29.52
C VAL A 260 36.06 -34.30 -28.49
N SER A 261 34.88 -34.04 -27.96
CA SER A 261 33.93 -35.13 -27.65
C SER A 261 32.49 -34.63 -27.74
N ASP A 262 31.82 -35.25 -28.69
CA ASP A 262 30.43 -35.17 -29.04
C ASP A 262 29.52 -35.49 -27.83
N SER A 263 28.70 -34.54 -27.38
CA SER A 263 27.44 -34.83 -26.69
C SER A 263 26.48 -33.69 -26.98
N ASN A 264 25.43 -34.04 -27.68
CA ASN A 264 24.27 -33.27 -28.06
C ASN A 264 23.53 -32.80 -26.81
N GLU A 265 23.96 -31.72 -26.18
CA GLU A 265 23.17 -31.02 -25.16
C GLU A 265 22.36 -29.90 -25.85
N SER A 266 21.05 -30.13 -26.02
CA SER A 266 20.11 -29.09 -26.35
C SER A 266 20.30 -27.95 -25.34
N LYS A 267 20.63 -26.75 -25.82
CA LYS A 267 20.74 -25.55 -25.01
C LYS A 267 19.34 -25.15 -24.56
N ILE A 268 18.94 -25.68 -23.41
CA ILE A 268 17.77 -25.17 -22.67
C ILE A 268 18.19 -23.83 -22.07
N VAL A 269 17.54 -22.74 -22.49
CA VAL A 269 17.79 -21.39 -21.99
C VAL A 269 16.54 -20.95 -21.25
N THR A 270 16.61 -20.98 -19.92
CA THR A 270 15.54 -20.42 -19.07
C THR A 270 15.41 -18.93 -19.34
N THR A 271 14.24 -18.49 -19.76
CA THR A 271 13.97 -17.09 -20.02
C THR A 271 13.71 -16.30 -18.72
N GLU A 272 13.90 -14.98 -18.74
CA GLU A 272 13.59 -14.13 -17.59
C GLU A 272 12.10 -14.20 -17.19
N GLU A 273 11.19 -14.30 -18.15
CA GLU A 273 9.75 -14.46 -17.94
C GLU A 273 9.40 -15.77 -17.22
N GLU A 274 10.09 -16.86 -17.54
CA GLU A 274 9.92 -18.16 -16.90
C GLU A 274 10.42 -18.17 -15.46
N LEU A 275 11.51 -17.49 -15.16
CA LEU A 275 12.00 -17.29 -13.80
C LEU A 275 11.05 -16.42 -12.99
N GLU A 276 10.52 -15.34 -13.58
CA GLU A 276 9.54 -14.46 -12.94
C GLU A 276 8.27 -15.23 -12.59
N ALA A 277 7.72 -16.03 -13.50
CA ALA A 277 6.57 -16.90 -13.26
C ALA A 277 6.84 -17.90 -12.13
N TYR A 278 8.03 -18.50 -12.07
CA TYR A 278 8.40 -19.39 -10.96
C TYR A 278 8.40 -18.68 -9.60
N PHE A 279 8.96 -17.48 -9.53
CA PHE A 279 9.00 -16.71 -8.29
C PHE A 279 7.62 -16.23 -7.83
N ILE A 280 6.75 -15.81 -8.74
CA ILE A 280 5.36 -15.45 -8.44
C ILE A 280 4.63 -16.66 -7.84
N ILE A 281 4.75 -17.84 -8.46
CA ILE A 281 4.12 -19.07 -7.99
C ILE A 281 4.68 -19.50 -6.63
N LYS A 282 5.99 -19.39 -6.41
CA LYS A 282 6.64 -19.72 -5.15
C LYS A 282 6.16 -18.80 -4.02
N ASN A 283 5.98 -17.51 -4.31
CA ASN A 283 5.46 -16.55 -3.35
C ASN A 283 3.97 -16.80 -3.01
N LEU A 284 3.16 -17.18 -3.99
CA LEU A 284 1.74 -17.50 -3.77
C LEU A 284 1.54 -18.77 -2.93
N LEU A 285 2.51 -19.68 -2.97
CA LEU A 285 2.42 -20.99 -2.26
C LEU A 285 3.17 -21.04 -0.94
N LYS A 286 3.86 -19.97 -0.54
CA LYS A 286 4.71 -19.95 0.68
C LYS A 286 3.97 -20.31 1.97
N ASP A 287 2.65 -20.04 2.03
CA ASP A 287 1.81 -20.30 3.20
C ASP A 287 1.09 -21.65 3.13
N VAL A 288 1.27 -22.41 2.03
CA VAL A 288 0.57 -23.69 1.76
C VAL A 288 1.53 -24.86 1.65
N VAL A 289 2.76 -24.62 1.17
CA VAL A 289 3.77 -25.65 0.91
C VAL A 289 5.14 -25.18 1.39
N ASP A 290 5.97 -26.10 1.91
CA ASP A 290 7.34 -25.76 2.29
C ASP A 290 8.12 -25.30 1.03
N LEU A 291 8.80 -24.15 1.14
CA LEU A 291 9.51 -23.53 0.03
C LEU A 291 10.64 -24.40 -0.54
N GLN A 292 11.12 -25.38 0.22
CA GLN A 292 12.14 -26.36 -0.20
C GLN A 292 11.57 -27.46 -1.11
N ASP A 293 10.25 -27.69 -1.05
CA ASP A 293 9.57 -28.69 -1.87
C ASP A 293 9.12 -28.16 -3.24
N ILE A 294 9.31 -26.87 -3.49
CA ILE A 294 8.97 -26.24 -4.76
C ILE A 294 10.23 -26.11 -5.62
N THR A 295 10.36 -27.00 -6.59
CA THR A 295 11.42 -26.98 -7.60
C THR A 295 10.83 -26.75 -9.00
N TYR A 296 11.62 -26.29 -9.94
CA TYR A 296 11.24 -26.21 -11.36
C TYR A 296 12.14 -27.13 -12.18
N LYS A 297 11.60 -27.59 -13.30
CA LYS A 297 12.34 -28.32 -14.32
C LYS A 297 12.10 -27.60 -15.64
N ASP A 298 13.18 -27.14 -16.24
CA ASP A 298 13.16 -26.47 -17.52
C ASP A 298 13.07 -27.49 -18.67
N THR A 299 12.30 -27.17 -19.70
CA THR A 299 12.12 -27.96 -20.90
C THR A 299 12.12 -27.04 -22.12
N GLU A 300 12.39 -27.56 -23.32
CA GLU A 300 12.48 -26.77 -24.56
C GLU A 300 11.25 -25.90 -24.90
N SER A 301 10.10 -26.14 -24.26
CA SER A 301 8.85 -25.46 -24.62
C SER A 301 8.14 -24.78 -23.47
N TYR A 302 8.40 -25.14 -22.19
CA TYR A 302 7.72 -24.58 -21.01
C TYR A 302 8.37 -25.05 -19.71
N ILE A 303 8.19 -24.29 -18.62
CA ILE A 303 8.57 -24.70 -17.27
C ILE A 303 7.48 -25.60 -16.68
N ASN A 304 7.86 -26.81 -16.28
CA ASN A 304 7.01 -27.72 -15.53
C ASN A 304 7.23 -27.57 -14.02
N LYS A 305 6.14 -27.42 -13.27
CA LYS A 305 6.14 -27.37 -11.83
C LYS A 305 5.96 -28.76 -11.23
N ILE A 306 6.95 -29.23 -10.47
CA ILE A 306 6.87 -30.50 -9.77
C ILE A 306 6.78 -30.22 -8.27
N GLY A 307 5.59 -30.46 -7.68
CA GLY A 307 5.39 -30.52 -6.23
C GLY A 307 5.32 -31.98 -5.79
N ARG A 308 6.05 -32.39 -4.77
CA ARG A 308 5.82 -33.68 -4.10
C ARG A 308 4.67 -33.51 -3.11
N ALA A 309 3.51 -34.08 -3.43
CA ALA A 309 2.47 -34.31 -2.45
C ALA A 309 2.86 -35.57 -1.64
N HIS A 310 3.14 -35.42 -0.35
CA HIS A 310 3.10 -36.57 0.55
C HIS A 310 1.63 -36.90 0.84
N VAL A 311 1.20 -38.02 0.36
CA VAL A 311 -0.06 -38.68 0.72
C VAL A 311 0.11 -39.38 2.08
#